data_f7235deea42562ccbebc48e0f5a72463
#
_entry.id   f7235deea42562ccbebc48e0f5a72463
#
_cell.length_a   1.000
_cell.length_b   1.000
_cell.length_c   1.000
_cell.angle_alpha   90.00
_cell.angle_beta   90.00
_cell.angle_gamma   90.00
#
_symmetry.space_group_name_H-M   'P 1'
#
loop_
_entity.id
_entity.type
_entity.pdbx_description
1 polymer ?
#
loop_
_entity_poly.entity_id
_entity_poly.type
_entity_poly.pdbx_seq_one_letter_code
_entity_poly.pdbx_strand_id
1 'polypeptide(L)'
;MDMTMESCRTFVDVLASNAPAPGGGGAAALVGAIGTALGNMVGSLTVGKKKYADVEAEIIALKAKCDALQTELLNQVEEDDKGFVPLSKAYGIPKDDPNRDKILEEATITACKVPMHIMELCCEAIDCVAVFAAKGSRLAVSDAGCGAVCCKAALQAASLNVFINTKSLKNREVAEELNRKANLMLNKYCQLADEIFNEVKAGFGQ
;
A
#
# COMPACT_ATOMS: atom_id res chain seq x y z
N MET A 1 -8.81 16.35 -8.97
CA MET A 1 -8.34 15.76 -10.25
C MET A 1 -7.96 14.33 -9.93
N ASP A 2 -8.53 13.37 -10.61
CA ASP A 2 -8.18 11.96 -10.36
C ASP A 2 -6.81 11.67 -10.99
N MET A 3 -5.79 11.63 -10.14
CA MET A 3 -4.40 11.45 -10.55
C MET A 3 -4.14 10.05 -11.14
N THR A 4 -5.00 9.08 -10.87
CA THR A 4 -4.86 7.74 -11.45
C THR A 4 -5.31 7.66 -12.91
N MET A 5 -6.05 8.65 -13.39
CA MET A 5 -6.47 8.80 -14.81
C MET A 5 -5.45 9.60 -15.63
N GLU A 6 -4.46 10.20 -15.00
CA GLU A 6 -3.43 10.97 -15.66
C GLU A 6 -2.29 10.08 -16.19
N SER A 7 -1.42 10.64 -17.05
CA SER A 7 -0.23 9.92 -17.46
C SER A 7 0.72 9.70 -16.28
N CYS A 8 1.53 8.62 -16.33
CA CYS A 8 2.58 8.39 -15.34
C CYS A 8 3.54 9.60 -15.24
N ARG A 9 3.78 10.31 -16.35
CA ARG A 9 4.60 11.53 -16.37
C ARG A 9 3.95 12.64 -15.57
N THR A 10 2.67 12.92 -15.84
CA THR A 10 1.90 13.94 -15.11
C THR A 10 1.87 13.63 -13.62
N PHE A 11 1.64 12.37 -13.24
CA PHE A 11 1.64 11.97 -11.84
C PHE A 11 2.98 12.29 -11.15
N VAL A 12 4.10 11.89 -11.77
CA VAL A 12 5.45 12.13 -11.24
C VAL A 12 5.78 13.61 -11.19
N ASP A 13 5.42 14.37 -12.22
CA ASP A 13 5.68 15.82 -12.28
C ASP A 13 4.90 16.58 -11.19
N VAL A 14 3.64 16.21 -10.95
CA VAL A 14 2.83 16.81 -9.89
C VAL A 14 3.35 16.42 -8.51
N LEU A 15 3.68 15.12 -8.30
CA LEU A 15 4.27 14.64 -7.04
C LEU A 15 5.59 15.34 -6.70
N ALA A 16 6.40 15.69 -7.71
CA ALA A 16 7.67 16.40 -7.53
C ALA A 16 7.52 17.92 -7.31
N SER A 17 6.31 18.46 -7.44
CA SER A 17 6.03 19.89 -7.33
C SER A 17 5.74 20.32 -5.88
N ASN A 18 5.30 21.55 -5.70
CA ASN A 18 4.78 22.07 -4.43
C ASN A 18 3.26 21.89 -4.28
N ALA A 19 2.63 21.08 -5.14
CA ALA A 19 1.23 20.74 -5.01
C ALA A 19 0.98 20.00 -3.67
N PRO A 20 -0.11 20.28 -2.97
CA PRO A 20 -0.42 19.63 -1.70
C PRO A 20 -0.73 18.14 -1.85
N ALA A 21 -1.07 17.70 -3.06
CA ALA A 21 -1.46 16.34 -3.41
C ALA A 21 -1.14 16.04 -4.89
N PRO A 22 -0.81 14.75 -5.26
CA PRO A 22 -0.65 13.61 -4.36
C PRO A 22 0.59 13.75 -3.49
N GLY A 23 0.52 13.16 -2.27
CA GLY A 23 1.63 13.09 -1.34
C GLY A 23 2.20 11.67 -1.19
N GLY A 24 2.92 11.44 -0.09
CA GLY A 24 3.56 10.15 0.20
C GLY A 24 2.58 8.99 0.34
N GLY A 25 1.36 9.25 0.86
CA GLY A 25 0.31 8.23 0.98
C GLY A 25 -0.25 7.82 -0.39
N GLY A 26 -0.62 8.78 -1.23
CA GLY A 26 -1.06 8.50 -2.59
C GLY A 26 0.00 7.79 -3.43
N ALA A 27 1.28 8.20 -3.29
CA ALA A 27 2.40 7.51 -3.94
C ALA A 27 2.56 6.06 -3.44
N ALA A 28 2.41 5.83 -2.12
CA ALA A 28 2.47 4.49 -1.54
C ALA A 28 1.35 3.59 -2.09
N ALA A 29 0.12 4.13 -2.18
CA ALA A 29 -1.03 3.41 -2.74
C ALA A 29 -0.78 2.99 -4.20
N LEU A 30 -0.28 3.90 -5.03
CA LEU A 30 0.06 3.59 -6.44
C LEU A 30 1.13 2.51 -6.54
N VAL A 31 2.20 2.59 -5.75
CA VAL A 31 3.27 1.57 -5.73
C VAL A 31 2.73 0.22 -5.27
N GLY A 32 1.82 0.19 -4.28
CA GLY A 32 1.11 -1.01 -3.84
C GLY A 32 0.27 -1.63 -4.94
N ALA A 33 -0.47 -0.83 -5.71
CA ALA A 33 -1.24 -1.28 -6.87
C ALA A 33 -0.35 -1.91 -7.94
N ILE A 34 0.80 -1.29 -8.24
CA ILE A 34 1.79 -1.82 -9.20
C ILE A 34 2.34 -3.16 -8.72
N GLY A 35 2.71 -3.26 -7.41
CA GLY A 35 3.21 -4.51 -6.83
C GLY A 35 2.17 -5.63 -6.90
N THR A 36 0.91 -5.31 -6.61
CA THR A 36 -0.21 -6.26 -6.70
C THR A 36 -0.43 -6.72 -8.15
N ALA A 37 -0.35 -5.80 -9.12
CA ALA A 37 -0.49 -6.11 -10.54
C ALA A 37 0.61 -7.03 -11.06
N LEU A 38 1.86 -6.86 -10.61
CA LEU A 38 2.97 -7.76 -10.93
C LEU A 38 2.72 -9.19 -10.44
N GLY A 39 2.22 -9.35 -9.21
CA GLY A 39 1.79 -10.67 -8.70
C GLY A 39 0.65 -11.25 -9.52
N ASN A 40 -0.38 -10.47 -9.84
CA ASN A 40 -1.52 -10.88 -10.65
C ASN A 40 -1.13 -11.29 -12.07
N MET A 41 -0.13 -10.66 -12.65
CA MET A 41 0.45 -11.05 -13.95
C MET A 41 0.98 -12.49 -13.92
N VAL A 42 1.66 -12.90 -12.83
CA VAL A 42 2.11 -14.30 -12.66
C VAL A 42 0.91 -15.25 -12.68
N GLY A 43 -0.18 -14.90 -11.98
CA GLY A 43 -1.44 -15.63 -12.01
C GLY A 43 -2.00 -15.74 -13.42
N SER A 44 -2.05 -14.65 -14.16
CA SER A 44 -2.53 -14.61 -15.56
C SER A 44 -1.71 -15.51 -16.50
N LEU A 45 -0.40 -15.58 -16.25
CA LEU A 45 0.51 -16.45 -17.01
C LEU A 45 0.52 -17.91 -16.52
N THR A 46 -0.25 -18.22 -15.47
CA THR A 46 -0.40 -19.57 -14.91
C THR A 46 -1.66 -20.27 -15.42
N VAL A 47 -2.79 -19.55 -15.42
CA VAL A 47 -4.11 -20.06 -15.80
C VAL A 47 -4.12 -20.61 -17.23
N GLY A 48 -4.83 -21.70 -17.45
CA GLY A 48 -4.99 -22.38 -18.75
C GLY A 48 -3.80 -23.25 -19.17
N LYS A 49 -2.76 -23.37 -18.34
CA LYS A 49 -1.62 -24.25 -18.64
C LYS A 49 -1.78 -25.61 -17.95
N LYS A 50 -1.73 -26.68 -18.72
CA LYS A 50 -1.85 -28.07 -18.23
C LYS A 50 -0.91 -28.37 -17.04
N LYS A 51 0.29 -27.81 -17.04
CA LYS A 51 1.29 -28.00 -15.97
C LYS A 51 0.81 -27.50 -14.60
N TYR A 52 -0.14 -26.57 -14.57
CA TYR A 52 -0.62 -25.92 -13.34
C TYR A 52 -2.10 -26.21 -13.06
N ALA A 53 -2.66 -27.25 -13.70
CA ALA A 53 -4.08 -27.61 -13.57
C ALA A 53 -4.49 -27.87 -12.10
N ASP A 54 -3.60 -28.46 -11.31
CA ASP A 54 -3.88 -28.78 -9.89
C ASP A 54 -4.04 -27.56 -8.99
N VAL A 55 -3.49 -26.41 -9.39
CA VAL A 55 -3.56 -25.15 -8.63
C VAL A 55 -4.42 -24.09 -9.30
N GLU A 56 -4.96 -24.36 -10.48
CA GLU A 56 -5.63 -23.38 -11.33
C GLU A 56 -6.81 -22.70 -10.63
N ALA A 57 -7.65 -23.44 -9.91
CA ALA A 57 -8.81 -22.89 -9.21
C ALA A 57 -8.37 -21.90 -8.10
N GLU A 58 -7.32 -22.22 -7.36
CA GLU A 58 -6.74 -21.34 -6.34
C GLU A 58 -6.17 -20.08 -6.98
N ILE A 59 -5.43 -20.21 -8.08
CA ILE A 59 -4.84 -19.08 -8.81
C ILE A 59 -5.94 -18.15 -9.37
N ILE A 60 -7.04 -18.70 -9.91
CA ILE A 60 -8.18 -17.89 -10.38
C ILE A 60 -8.79 -17.07 -9.23
N ALA A 61 -9.01 -17.70 -8.07
CA ALA A 61 -9.57 -17.01 -6.91
C ALA A 61 -8.63 -15.88 -6.41
N LEU A 62 -7.33 -16.14 -6.38
CA LEU A 62 -6.33 -15.14 -5.99
C LEU A 62 -6.23 -13.98 -7.00
N LYS A 63 -6.36 -14.27 -8.29
CA LYS A 63 -6.43 -13.22 -9.32
C LYS A 63 -7.61 -12.28 -9.08
N ALA A 64 -8.79 -12.81 -8.83
CA ALA A 64 -9.98 -12.01 -8.53
C ALA A 64 -9.78 -11.14 -7.28
N LYS A 65 -9.11 -11.70 -6.24
CA LYS A 65 -8.72 -10.92 -5.05
C LYS A 65 -7.74 -9.80 -5.41
N CYS A 66 -6.73 -10.07 -6.22
CA CYS A 66 -5.76 -9.06 -6.65
C CYS A 66 -6.40 -7.96 -7.51
N ASP A 67 -7.37 -8.29 -8.37
CA ASP A 67 -8.11 -7.30 -9.15
C ASP A 67 -8.86 -6.31 -8.23
N ALA A 68 -9.47 -6.82 -7.16
CA ALA A 68 -10.12 -5.99 -6.15
C ALA A 68 -9.10 -5.15 -5.36
N LEU A 69 -7.98 -5.73 -4.93
CA LEU A 69 -6.92 -5.02 -4.21
C LEU A 69 -6.29 -3.91 -5.07
N GLN A 70 -6.04 -4.16 -6.35
CA GLN A 70 -5.52 -3.15 -7.28
C GLN A 70 -6.48 -1.96 -7.40
N THR A 71 -7.78 -2.26 -7.58
CA THR A 71 -8.81 -1.22 -7.68
C THR A 71 -8.86 -0.40 -6.40
N GLU A 72 -8.85 -1.06 -5.24
CA GLU A 72 -8.94 -0.36 -3.96
C GLU A 72 -7.68 0.47 -3.68
N LEU A 73 -6.48 -0.06 -3.96
CA LEU A 73 -5.24 0.71 -3.82
C LEU A 73 -5.21 1.94 -4.74
N LEU A 74 -5.73 1.85 -5.96
CA LEU A 74 -5.86 3.01 -6.84
C LEU A 74 -6.85 4.04 -6.29
N ASN A 75 -7.98 3.59 -5.71
CA ASN A 75 -8.93 4.47 -5.04
C ASN A 75 -8.29 5.21 -3.86
N GLN A 76 -7.38 4.54 -3.12
CA GLN A 76 -6.70 5.15 -1.98
C GLN A 76 -5.78 6.32 -2.38
N VAL A 77 -5.38 6.45 -3.64
CA VAL A 77 -4.63 7.62 -4.12
C VAL A 77 -5.45 8.91 -3.93
N GLU A 78 -6.74 8.88 -4.30
CA GLU A 78 -7.64 10.04 -4.14
C GLU A 78 -8.12 10.19 -2.70
N GLU A 79 -8.35 9.07 -2.01
CA GLU A 79 -8.80 9.09 -0.60
C GLU A 79 -7.71 9.66 0.33
N ASP A 80 -6.43 9.47 0.04
CA ASP A 80 -5.33 10.09 0.80
C ASP A 80 -5.40 11.62 0.74
N ASP A 81 -5.64 12.17 -0.45
CA ASP A 81 -5.85 13.61 -0.63
C ASP A 81 -7.05 14.11 0.17
N LYS A 82 -8.20 13.44 0.06
CA LYS A 82 -9.42 13.80 0.78
C LYS A 82 -9.24 13.70 2.29
N GLY A 83 -8.53 12.67 2.76
CA GLY A 83 -8.24 12.44 4.17
C GLY A 83 -7.34 13.51 4.79
N PHE A 84 -6.44 14.11 3.98
CA PHE A 84 -5.54 15.15 4.43
C PHE A 84 -6.19 16.55 4.50
N VAL A 85 -7.22 16.83 3.68
CA VAL A 85 -7.87 18.15 3.61
C VAL A 85 -8.35 18.67 4.97
N PRO A 86 -9.03 17.88 5.84
CA PRO A 86 -9.44 18.36 7.15
C PRO A 86 -8.25 18.78 8.03
N LEU A 87 -7.18 18.00 8.02
CA LEU A 87 -5.97 18.29 8.80
C LEU A 87 -5.26 19.54 8.29
N SER A 88 -5.13 19.70 6.98
CA SER A 88 -4.57 20.90 6.35
C SER A 88 -5.33 22.16 6.75
N LYS A 89 -6.66 22.12 6.75
CA LYS A 89 -7.51 23.23 7.21
C LYS A 89 -7.34 23.50 8.70
N ALA A 90 -7.24 22.47 9.52
CA ALA A 90 -7.09 22.59 10.97
C ALA A 90 -5.78 23.28 11.37
N TYR A 91 -4.71 23.11 10.59
CA TYR A 91 -3.46 23.84 10.81
C TYR A 91 -3.61 25.36 10.64
N GLY A 92 -4.53 25.83 9.81
CA GLY A 92 -4.82 27.25 9.60
C GLY A 92 -5.63 27.91 10.72
N ILE A 93 -6.17 27.16 11.68
CA ILE A 93 -6.94 27.71 12.82
C ILE A 93 -5.99 28.50 13.73
N PRO A 94 -6.36 29.73 14.18
CA PRO A 94 -5.56 30.53 15.09
C PRO A 94 -5.19 29.77 16.37
N LYS A 95 -3.98 30.02 16.91
CA LYS A 95 -3.47 29.29 18.08
C LYS A 95 -4.25 29.57 19.37
N ASP A 96 -4.93 30.69 19.44
CA ASP A 96 -5.76 31.15 20.54
C ASP A 96 -7.23 30.71 20.46
N ASP A 97 -7.63 30.00 19.38
CA ASP A 97 -8.97 29.42 19.27
C ASP A 97 -9.14 28.28 20.29
N PRO A 98 -10.15 28.36 21.18
CA PRO A 98 -10.35 27.35 22.23
C PRO A 98 -10.69 25.95 21.70
N ASN A 99 -11.17 25.83 20.47
CA ASN A 99 -11.53 24.54 19.84
C ASN A 99 -10.41 23.95 19.00
N ARG A 100 -9.33 24.72 18.75
CA ARG A 100 -8.25 24.33 17.83
C ARG A 100 -7.67 22.95 18.15
N ASP A 101 -7.37 22.72 19.41
CA ASP A 101 -6.75 21.47 19.85
C ASP A 101 -7.64 20.25 19.58
N LYS A 102 -8.93 20.38 19.85
CA LYS A 102 -9.91 19.32 19.60
C LYS A 102 -10.05 19.05 18.11
N ILE A 103 -10.17 20.10 17.31
CA ILE A 103 -10.30 19.98 15.84
C ILE A 103 -9.06 19.34 15.23
N LEU A 104 -7.86 19.74 15.67
CA LEU A 104 -6.59 19.13 15.23
C LEU A 104 -6.51 17.66 15.59
N GLU A 105 -6.90 17.29 16.81
CA GLU A 105 -6.90 15.91 17.26
C GLU A 105 -7.80 15.03 16.39
N GLU A 106 -9.06 15.44 16.19
CA GLU A 106 -10.04 14.71 15.37
C GLU A 106 -9.59 14.61 13.91
N ALA A 107 -9.07 15.69 13.35
CA ALA A 107 -8.57 15.72 11.98
C ALA A 107 -7.32 14.82 11.80
N THR A 108 -6.42 14.81 12.79
CA THR A 108 -5.24 13.95 12.76
C THR A 108 -5.60 12.47 12.85
N ILE A 109 -6.53 12.08 13.73
CA ILE A 109 -7.03 10.71 13.79
C ILE A 109 -7.65 10.30 12.44
N THR A 110 -8.38 11.21 11.81
CA THR A 110 -8.98 10.94 10.50
C THR A 110 -7.91 10.77 9.42
N ALA A 111 -6.86 11.59 9.43
CA ALA A 111 -5.73 11.50 8.50
C ALA A 111 -4.90 10.20 8.66
N CYS A 112 -5.01 9.49 9.79
CA CYS A 112 -4.37 8.18 9.96
C CYS A 112 -5.13 7.04 9.27
N LYS A 113 -6.42 7.19 8.94
CA LYS A 113 -7.26 6.07 8.46
C LYS A 113 -6.80 5.55 7.09
N VAL A 114 -6.58 6.46 6.15
CA VAL A 114 -6.20 6.08 4.79
C VAL A 114 -4.84 5.39 4.75
N PRO A 115 -3.75 5.94 5.31
CA PRO A 115 -2.47 5.24 5.29
C PRO A 115 -2.50 3.91 6.06
N MET A 116 -3.29 3.76 7.13
CA MET A 116 -3.51 2.47 7.78
C MET A 116 -4.18 1.47 6.84
N HIS A 117 -5.20 1.89 6.10
CA HIS A 117 -5.89 1.03 5.13
C HIS A 117 -4.97 0.63 3.97
N ILE A 118 -4.15 1.55 3.46
CA ILE A 118 -3.12 1.23 2.45
C ILE A 118 -2.17 0.14 2.99
N MET A 119 -1.76 0.22 4.25
CA MET A 119 -0.91 -0.82 4.87
C MET A 119 -1.62 -2.18 4.90
N GLU A 120 -2.90 -2.23 5.27
CA GLU A 120 -3.70 -3.46 5.29
C GLU A 120 -3.79 -4.09 3.89
N LEU A 121 -4.10 -3.28 2.87
CA LEU A 121 -4.17 -3.72 1.48
C LEU A 121 -2.81 -4.27 0.97
N CYS A 122 -1.71 -3.61 1.32
CA CYS A 122 -0.36 -4.07 0.98
C CYS A 122 -0.03 -5.42 1.65
N CYS A 123 -0.46 -5.64 2.89
CA CYS A 123 -0.30 -6.92 3.57
C CYS A 123 -1.03 -8.05 2.84
N GLU A 124 -2.28 -7.81 2.46
CA GLU A 124 -3.06 -8.77 1.68
C GLU A 124 -2.47 -9.04 0.29
N ALA A 125 -1.91 -8.00 -0.35
CA ALA A 125 -1.22 -8.14 -1.62
C ALA A 125 0.03 -9.02 -1.49
N ILE A 126 0.83 -8.84 -0.43
CA ILE A 126 2.02 -9.68 -0.15
C ILE A 126 1.61 -11.14 0.06
N ASP A 127 0.53 -11.42 0.80
CA ASP A 127 -0.01 -12.78 0.97
C ASP A 127 -0.36 -13.42 -0.39
N CYS A 128 -1.00 -12.67 -1.30
CA CYS A 128 -1.30 -13.16 -2.65
C CYS A 128 -0.03 -13.42 -3.47
N VAL A 129 0.93 -12.48 -3.43
CA VAL A 129 2.21 -12.59 -4.14
C VAL A 129 3.00 -13.82 -3.67
N ALA A 130 2.97 -14.15 -2.38
CA ALA A 130 3.63 -15.34 -1.83
C ALA A 130 3.10 -16.62 -2.49
N VAL A 131 1.80 -16.75 -2.68
CA VAL A 131 1.20 -17.91 -3.35
C VAL A 131 1.57 -17.95 -4.84
N PHE A 132 1.55 -16.80 -5.53
CA PHE A 132 1.97 -16.74 -6.93
C PHE A 132 3.46 -17.09 -7.10
N ALA A 133 4.33 -16.67 -6.20
CA ALA A 133 5.75 -17.05 -6.21
C ALA A 133 5.95 -18.56 -6.04
N ALA A 134 5.20 -19.18 -5.11
CA ALA A 134 5.30 -20.59 -4.80
C ALA A 134 4.68 -21.50 -5.86
N LYS A 135 3.48 -21.14 -6.38
CA LYS A 135 2.64 -22.02 -7.18
C LYS A 135 2.46 -21.58 -8.64
N GLY A 136 2.79 -20.33 -8.94
CA GLY A 136 2.58 -19.75 -10.27
C GLY A 136 3.61 -20.15 -11.31
N SER A 137 3.44 -19.58 -12.49
CA SER A 137 4.31 -19.86 -13.66
C SER A 137 5.77 -19.49 -13.37
N ARG A 138 6.65 -20.49 -13.43
CA ARG A 138 8.11 -20.29 -13.24
C ARG A 138 8.72 -19.34 -14.28
N LEU A 139 8.07 -19.15 -15.43
CA LEU A 139 8.53 -18.23 -16.47
C LEU A 139 8.36 -16.74 -16.07
N ALA A 140 7.48 -16.46 -15.10
CA ALA A 140 7.17 -15.12 -14.63
C ALA A 140 7.47 -14.97 -13.12
N VAL A 141 8.24 -15.89 -12.52
CA VAL A 141 8.48 -15.86 -11.06
C VAL A 141 9.26 -14.62 -10.63
N SER A 142 10.08 -14.02 -11.52
CA SER A 142 10.74 -12.74 -11.28
C SER A 142 9.76 -11.61 -11.00
N ASP A 143 8.60 -11.61 -11.68
CA ASP A 143 7.57 -10.59 -11.48
C ASP A 143 6.90 -10.72 -10.10
N ALA A 144 6.79 -11.93 -9.56
CA ALA A 144 6.39 -12.13 -8.16
C ALA A 144 7.40 -11.51 -7.19
N GLY A 145 8.72 -11.71 -7.42
CA GLY A 145 9.77 -11.07 -6.63
C GLY A 145 9.70 -9.54 -6.70
N CYS A 146 9.52 -8.98 -7.90
CA CYS A 146 9.34 -7.54 -8.08
C CYS A 146 8.06 -7.04 -7.37
N GLY A 147 6.97 -7.79 -7.46
CA GLY A 147 5.71 -7.48 -6.78
C GLY A 147 5.87 -7.42 -5.25
N ALA A 148 6.57 -8.39 -4.67
CA ALA A 148 6.87 -8.43 -3.23
C ALA A 148 7.66 -7.19 -2.77
N VAL A 149 8.70 -6.80 -3.53
CA VAL A 149 9.53 -5.61 -3.25
C VAL A 149 8.68 -4.33 -3.32
N CYS A 150 7.86 -4.18 -4.37
CA CYS A 150 6.99 -3.01 -4.51
C CYS A 150 5.95 -2.93 -3.38
N CYS A 151 5.26 -4.03 -3.06
CA CYS A 151 4.30 -4.05 -1.96
C CYS A 151 4.95 -3.78 -0.60
N LYS A 152 6.17 -4.28 -0.35
CA LYS A 152 6.96 -3.95 0.84
C LYS A 152 7.29 -2.46 0.92
N ALA A 153 7.75 -1.87 -0.19
CA ALA A 153 8.07 -0.44 -0.25
C ALA A 153 6.81 0.41 0.01
N ALA A 154 5.67 0.02 -0.57
CA ALA A 154 4.39 0.68 -0.33
C ALA A 154 3.95 0.59 1.14
N LEU A 155 4.05 -0.59 1.76
CA LEU A 155 3.74 -0.82 3.17
C LEU A 155 4.60 0.07 4.09
N GLN A 156 5.91 0.14 3.83
CA GLN A 156 6.83 0.98 4.58
C GLN A 156 6.55 2.46 4.37
N ALA A 157 6.31 2.90 3.14
CA ALA A 157 5.99 4.29 2.83
C ALA A 157 4.67 4.73 3.49
N ALA A 158 3.62 3.92 3.42
CA ALA A 158 2.35 4.20 4.09
C ALA A 158 2.50 4.32 5.61
N SER A 159 3.34 3.48 6.24
CA SER A 159 3.57 3.53 7.69
C SER A 159 4.16 4.86 8.16
N LEU A 160 4.99 5.52 7.35
CA LEU A 160 5.56 6.83 7.68
C LEU A 160 4.46 7.91 7.76
N ASN A 161 3.41 7.79 6.93
CA ASN A 161 2.26 8.69 7.00
C ASN A 161 1.39 8.43 8.25
N VAL A 162 1.34 7.19 8.75
CA VAL A 162 0.76 6.90 10.07
C VAL A 162 1.60 7.54 11.17
N PHE A 163 2.92 7.29 11.18
CA PHE A 163 3.80 7.71 12.27
C PHE A 163 3.95 9.23 12.38
N ILE A 164 4.00 9.95 11.26
CA ILE A 164 4.06 11.43 11.31
C ILE A 164 2.78 12.02 11.93
N ASN A 165 1.63 11.43 11.65
CA ASN A 165 0.35 11.85 12.20
C ASN A 165 0.24 11.47 13.69
N THR A 166 0.51 10.21 14.06
CA THR A 166 0.43 9.76 15.47
C THR A 166 1.40 10.48 16.40
N LYS A 167 2.54 10.97 15.88
CA LYS A 167 3.49 11.79 16.62
C LYS A 167 2.84 13.06 17.19
N SER A 168 1.89 13.65 16.47
CA SER A 168 1.23 14.91 16.85
C SER A 168 -0.01 14.73 17.72
N LEU A 169 -0.55 13.50 17.84
CA LEU A 169 -1.73 13.22 18.66
C LEU A 169 -1.46 13.45 20.14
N LYS A 170 -2.37 14.16 20.82
CA LYS A 170 -2.37 14.34 22.28
C LYS A 170 -2.86 13.09 22.99
N ASN A 171 -3.85 12.39 22.43
CA ASN A 171 -4.32 11.11 22.95
C ASN A 171 -3.28 10.02 22.65
N ARG A 172 -2.38 9.82 23.62
CA ARG A 172 -1.28 8.85 23.46
C ARG A 172 -1.74 7.41 23.37
N GLU A 173 -2.85 7.06 23.99
CA GLU A 173 -3.43 5.71 23.91
C GLU A 173 -3.83 5.37 22.47
N VAL A 174 -4.53 6.27 21.78
CA VAL A 174 -4.89 6.11 20.37
C VAL A 174 -3.64 6.06 19.48
N ALA A 175 -2.66 6.95 19.73
CA ALA A 175 -1.42 6.98 18.97
C ALA A 175 -0.63 5.67 19.11
N GLU A 176 -0.51 5.14 20.33
CA GLU A 176 0.22 3.91 20.63
C GLU A 176 -0.48 2.69 20.02
N GLU A 177 -1.80 2.64 20.03
CA GLU A 177 -2.55 1.55 19.41
C GLU A 177 -2.38 1.54 17.87
N LEU A 178 -2.45 2.72 17.22
CA LEU A 178 -2.17 2.84 15.78
C LEU A 178 -0.74 2.44 15.45
N ASN A 179 0.23 2.93 16.22
CA ASN A 179 1.64 2.57 16.04
C ASN A 179 1.88 1.07 16.26
N ARG A 180 1.24 0.46 17.25
CA ARG A 180 1.33 -0.98 17.52
C ARG A 180 0.83 -1.79 16.33
N LYS A 181 -0.34 -1.44 15.78
CA LYS A 181 -0.90 -2.11 14.59
C LYS A 181 0.04 -1.98 13.39
N ALA A 182 0.51 -0.76 13.11
CA ALA A 182 1.43 -0.51 12.01
C ALA A 182 2.73 -1.33 12.15
N ASN A 183 3.33 -1.36 13.35
CA ASN A 183 4.55 -2.12 13.60
C ASN A 183 4.34 -3.64 13.48
N LEU A 184 3.19 -4.18 13.88
CA LEU A 184 2.86 -5.60 13.68
C LEU A 184 2.81 -5.96 12.19
N MET A 185 2.18 -5.12 11.37
CA MET A 185 2.16 -5.31 9.91
C MET A 185 3.57 -5.22 9.31
N LEU A 186 4.35 -4.21 9.67
CA LEU A 186 5.73 -4.05 9.20
C LEU A 186 6.58 -5.27 9.54
N ASN A 187 6.57 -5.70 10.81
CA ASN A 187 7.41 -6.82 11.27
C ASN A 187 7.09 -8.12 10.53
N LYS A 188 5.80 -8.43 10.34
CA LYS A 188 5.39 -9.66 9.67
C LYS A 188 5.63 -9.60 8.16
N TYR A 189 5.12 -8.55 7.52
CA TYR A 189 5.02 -8.55 6.06
C TYR A 189 6.27 -8.05 5.35
N CYS A 190 7.11 -7.22 5.99
CA CYS A 190 8.43 -6.92 5.44
C CYS A 190 9.31 -8.18 5.42
N GLN A 191 9.24 -8.99 6.48
CA GLN A 191 9.95 -10.27 6.52
C GLN A 191 9.45 -11.21 5.42
N LEU A 192 8.13 -11.40 5.30
CA LEU A 192 7.55 -12.27 4.26
C LEU A 192 7.94 -11.81 2.85
N ALA A 193 7.92 -10.50 2.58
CA ALA A 193 8.33 -9.97 1.28
C ALA A 193 9.82 -10.22 1.00
N ASP A 194 10.68 -10.12 2.02
CA ASP A 194 12.11 -10.46 1.90
C ASP A 194 12.33 -11.95 1.65
N GLU A 195 11.56 -12.82 2.29
CA GLU A 195 11.58 -14.26 2.07
C GLU A 195 11.21 -14.59 0.61
N ILE A 196 10.11 -14.01 0.09
CA ILE A 196 9.69 -14.16 -1.31
C ILE A 196 10.81 -13.72 -2.27
N PHE A 197 11.38 -12.54 -2.05
CA PHE A 197 12.47 -12.01 -2.87
C PHE A 197 13.68 -12.95 -2.86
N ASN A 198 14.10 -13.41 -1.68
CA ASN A 198 15.26 -14.28 -1.53
C ASN A 198 15.04 -15.66 -2.16
N GLU A 199 13.86 -16.25 -2.04
CA GLU A 199 13.51 -17.51 -2.70
C GLU A 199 13.54 -17.38 -4.23
N VAL A 200 12.97 -16.31 -4.77
CA VAL A 200 13.01 -16.03 -6.21
C VAL A 200 14.44 -15.84 -6.68
N LYS A 201 15.23 -15.05 -5.97
CA LYS A 201 16.65 -14.79 -6.27
C LYS A 201 17.49 -16.08 -6.25
N ALA A 202 17.31 -16.92 -5.22
CA ALA A 202 17.99 -18.20 -5.11
C ALA A 202 17.65 -19.14 -6.29
N GLY A 203 16.43 -19.08 -6.81
CA GLY A 203 16.02 -19.80 -8.01
C GLY A 203 16.80 -19.45 -9.28
N PHE A 204 17.53 -18.32 -9.29
CA PHE A 204 18.44 -17.89 -10.37
C PHE A 204 19.91 -18.21 -10.08
N GLY A 205 20.22 -18.91 -8.96
CA GLY A 205 21.58 -19.27 -8.59
C GLY A 205 22.42 -18.11 -8.02
N GLN A 206 21.74 -17.08 -7.47
CA GLN A 206 22.39 -15.90 -6.90
C GLN A 206 22.33 -15.87 -5.35
#